data_c997a09fba39c77c2c4bfbb4d952f580
#
_entry.id   c997a09fba39c77c2c4bfbb4d952f580
#
_cell.length_a   1.000
_cell.length_b   1.000
_cell.length_c   1.000
_cell.angle_alpha   90.00
_cell.angle_beta   90.00
_cell.angle_gamma   90.00
#
_symmetry.space_group_name_H-M   'P 1'
#
loop_
_entity.id
_entity.type
_entity.pdbx_description
1 polymer ?
#
loop_
_entity_poly.entity_id
_entity_poly.type
_entity_poly.pdbx_seq_one_letter_code
_entity_poly.pdbx_strand_id
1 'polypeptide(L)'
;MLISRIIAGLGLLAWLAPQYLAILFLRKIWGRPARAWRRNLDRHGANLFAAHARHHGALLIKLAQFVASRPDFFPLAYVDACAPLRDQATPRPFTMVQHVLDQAYEGRTNTHFQRIEETALAAASFGQVHRAWLTDGTLVAVKVQYPELPTSVAADLWIVRLALRLFGLALRGWPLDQIYREIERTSREEQDYLHEGSAADRLRPGLAKFGLSVPAVQWAHTRETVLVMEFANGITLSQLNPSTLETAERRRLADVLIDSFLFMLLEEGFFHADPHAGNLIYDQGKFWLIDFGMTSSISRKETELYRRFLDRLRDNDTDGMVDVLTDLGWTLPTADRAHLKGLAREVYDSLAHLDPQTFKGSRRQAELGAKISEFLRRMDGIVFPQHTVLLSRATSLIEGVCMELVPGNNLLDLVRPRLGKLSTLRGQLRNLLADAKETWKAYRGLPEKIDALLARRAVDFPLLPIMGALLLIAVLQLDASSERTIAVWITGALVIVGLLRR
;
A
#
# COMPACT_ATOMS: atom_id res chain seq x y z
N MET A 1 22.35 -21.43 -16.20
CA MET A 1 21.06 -20.94 -15.68
C MET A 1 20.58 -19.65 -16.37
N LEU A 2 21.40 -18.58 -16.47
CA LEU A 2 20.97 -17.31 -17.09
C LEU A 2 20.55 -17.45 -18.56
N ILE A 3 21.36 -18.13 -19.37
CA ILE A 3 21.07 -18.36 -20.81
C ILE A 3 19.75 -19.14 -20.99
N SER A 4 19.52 -20.21 -20.22
CA SER A 4 18.27 -20.98 -20.29
C SER A 4 17.04 -20.14 -19.89
N ARG A 5 17.19 -19.26 -18.92
CA ARG A 5 16.17 -18.30 -18.47
C ARG A 5 15.79 -17.32 -19.60
N ILE A 6 16.79 -16.74 -20.26
CA ILE A 6 16.57 -15.80 -21.37
C ILE A 6 15.93 -16.52 -22.55
N ILE A 7 16.43 -17.69 -22.93
CA ILE A 7 15.87 -18.47 -24.05
C ILE A 7 14.42 -18.85 -23.77
N ALA A 8 14.11 -19.33 -22.57
CA ALA A 8 12.75 -19.71 -22.20
C ALA A 8 11.80 -18.51 -22.16
N GLY A 9 12.23 -17.36 -21.63
CA GLY A 9 11.44 -16.13 -21.63
C GLY A 9 11.21 -15.58 -23.03
N LEU A 10 12.22 -15.55 -23.89
CA LEU A 10 12.08 -15.17 -25.30
C LEU A 10 11.20 -16.17 -26.08
N GLY A 11 11.33 -17.48 -25.80
CA GLY A 11 10.49 -18.51 -26.41
C GLY A 11 9.02 -18.33 -26.03
N LEU A 12 8.71 -18.06 -24.76
CA LEU A 12 7.37 -17.76 -24.30
C LEU A 12 6.80 -16.51 -25.00
N LEU A 13 7.60 -15.45 -25.10
CA LEU A 13 7.23 -14.22 -25.77
C LEU A 13 7.00 -14.43 -27.28
N ALA A 14 7.89 -15.14 -27.94
CA ALA A 14 7.79 -15.48 -29.36
C ALA A 14 6.56 -16.34 -29.68
N TRP A 15 6.12 -17.16 -28.73
CA TRP A 15 4.90 -17.96 -28.87
C TRP A 15 3.62 -17.14 -28.58
N LEU A 16 3.62 -16.31 -27.56
CA LEU A 16 2.43 -15.53 -27.15
C LEU A 16 2.18 -14.31 -28.05
N ALA A 17 3.19 -13.49 -28.31
CA ALA A 17 3.01 -12.19 -28.94
C ALA A 17 2.35 -12.26 -30.35
N PRO A 18 2.78 -13.14 -31.27
CA PRO A 18 2.14 -13.22 -32.59
C PRO A 18 0.67 -13.62 -32.53
N GLN A 19 0.30 -14.50 -31.60
CA GLN A 19 -1.07 -14.97 -31.43
C GLN A 19 -1.98 -13.87 -30.88
N TYR A 20 -1.54 -13.11 -29.89
CA TYR A 20 -2.29 -11.95 -29.38
C TYR A 20 -2.43 -10.86 -30.45
N LEU A 21 -1.37 -10.56 -31.19
CA LEU A 21 -1.41 -9.60 -32.30
C LEU A 21 -2.36 -10.07 -33.42
N ALA A 22 -2.32 -11.36 -33.77
CA ALA A 22 -3.25 -11.94 -34.73
C ALA A 22 -4.72 -11.84 -34.28
N ILE A 23 -5.00 -12.16 -33.00
CA ILE A 23 -6.35 -12.03 -32.42
C ILE A 23 -6.84 -10.58 -32.47
N LEU A 24 -5.97 -9.61 -32.19
CA LEU A 24 -6.32 -8.19 -32.25
C LEU A 24 -6.66 -7.75 -33.68
N PHE A 25 -5.87 -8.20 -34.64
CA PHE A 25 -6.12 -7.92 -36.05
C PHE A 25 -7.42 -8.58 -36.55
N LEU A 26 -7.60 -9.86 -36.22
CA LEU A 26 -8.74 -10.65 -36.70
C LEU A 26 -10.04 -10.41 -35.93
N ARG A 27 -9.99 -9.77 -34.75
CA ARG A 27 -11.15 -9.50 -33.90
C ARG A 27 -12.26 -8.74 -34.64
N LYS A 28 -11.88 -7.84 -35.55
CA LYS A 28 -12.82 -7.06 -36.36
C LYS A 28 -13.53 -7.91 -37.42
N ILE A 29 -12.88 -8.99 -37.89
CA ILE A 29 -13.35 -9.85 -39.01
C ILE A 29 -14.08 -11.08 -38.44
N TRP A 30 -13.52 -11.76 -37.46
CA TRP A 30 -13.95 -13.08 -36.98
C TRP A 30 -14.81 -13.08 -35.71
N GLY A 31 -15.05 -11.97 -35.06
CA GLY A 31 -15.97 -11.83 -33.92
C GLY A 31 -15.94 -12.96 -32.89
N ARG A 32 -16.90 -13.89 -32.91
CA ARG A 32 -17.04 -15.00 -31.93
C ARG A 32 -15.86 -15.99 -31.93
N PRO A 33 -15.37 -16.51 -33.09
CA PRO A 33 -14.20 -17.40 -33.13
C PRO A 33 -12.94 -16.75 -32.51
N ALA A 34 -12.67 -15.49 -32.78
CA ALA A 34 -11.54 -14.76 -32.19
C ALA A 34 -11.63 -14.67 -30.66
N ARG A 35 -12.85 -14.54 -30.11
CA ARG A 35 -13.07 -14.54 -28.64
C ARG A 35 -12.82 -15.92 -28.02
N ALA A 36 -13.21 -17.00 -28.68
CA ALA A 36 -12.95 -18.36 -28.22
C ALA A 36 -11.44 -18.67 -28.27
N TRP A 37 -10.76 -18.31 -29.34
CA TRP A 37 -9.32 -18.44 -29.48
C TRP A 37 -8.60 -17.65 -28.38
N ARG A 38 -8.99 -16.40 -28.12
CA ARG A 38 -8.43 -15.58 -27.04
C ARG A 38 -8.57 -16.27 -25.68
N ARG A 39 -9.74 -16.79 -25.32
CA ARG A 39 -9.93 -17.50 -24.03
C ARG A 39 -9.01 -18.70 -23.86
N ASN A 40 -8.82 -19.48 -24.93
CA ASN A 40 -7.91 -20.62 -24.92
C ASN A 40 -6.45 -20.17 -24.81
N LEU A 41 -6.06 -19.12 -25.54
CA LEU A 41 -4.73 -18.54 -25.47
C LEU A 41 -4.45 -17.97 -24.07
N ASP A 42 -5.40 -17.22 -23.49
CA ASP A 42 -5.27 -16.68 -22.13
C ASP A 42 -5.01 -17.81 -21.11
N ARG A 43 -5.75 -18.94 -21.21
CA ARG A 43 -5.56 -20.09 -20.31
C ARG A 43 -4.21 -20.79 -20.50
N HIS A 44 -3.82 -21.08 -21.75
CA HIS A 44 -2.54 -21.73 -22.02
C HIS A 44 -1.37 -20.81 -21.69
N GLY A 45 -1.41 -19.54 -22.08
CA GLY A 45 -0.39 -18.54 -21.78
C GLY A 45 -0.21 -18.33 -20.28
N ALA A 46 -1.30 -18.28 -19.53
CA ALA A 46 -1.28 -18.16 -18.08
C ALA A 46 -0.57 -19.34 -17.42
N ASN A 47 -0.89 -20.58 -17.81
CA ASN A 47 -0.24 -21.77 -17.28
C ASN A 47 1.25 -21.83 -17.63
N LEU A 48 1.63 -21.48 -18.86
CA LEU A 48 3.03 -21.41 -19.27
C LEU A 48 3.80 -20.33 -18.53
N PHE A 49 3.20 -19.15 -18.35
CA PHE A 49 3.81 -18.08 -17.57
C PHE A 49 4.00 -18.47 -16.10
N ALA A 50 2.98 -19.05 -15.47
CA ALA A 50 3.04 -19.50 -14.08
C ALA A 50 4.09 -20.63 -13.89
N ALA A 51 4.16 -21.58 -14.83
CA ALA A 51 5.19 -22.63 -14.82
C ALA A 51 6.60 -22.05 -15.00
N HIS A 52 6.77 -21.08 -15.92
CA HIS A 52 8.02 -20.37 -16.12
C HIS A 52 8.46 -19.59 -14.89
N ALA A 53 7.53 -18.87 -14.25
CA ALA A 53 7.79 -18.13 -13.02
C ALA A 53 8.19 -19.06 -11.86
N ARG A 54 7.51 -20.18 -11.70
CA ARG A 54 7.83 -21.20 -10.68
C ARG A 54 9.22 -21.80 -10.88
N HIS A 55 9.57 -22.13 -12.12
CA HIS A 55 10.85 -22.76 -12.44
C HIS A 55 12.04 -21.82 -12.25
N HIS A 56 11.91 -20.58 -12.69
CA HIS A 56 13.02 -19.63 -12.68
C HIS A 56 13.09 -18.75 -11.43
N GLY A 57 11.99 -18.56 -10.70
CA GLY A 57 11.97 -17.79 -9.45
C GLY A 57 12.24 -16.29 -9.62
N ALA A 58 12.77 -15.67 -8.58
CA ALA A 58 13.17 -14.26 -8.52
C ALA A 58 12.07 -13.29 -9.03
N LEU A 59 12.42 -12.35 -9.94
CA LEU A 59 11.49 -11.35 -10.46
C LEU A 59 10.25 -11.96 -11.12
N LEU A 60 10.34 -13.14 -11.73
CA LEU A 60 9.19 -13.78 -12.37
C LEU A 60 8.11 -14.19 -11.35
N ILE A 61 8.48 -14.61 -10.14
CA ILE A 61 7.52 -14.83 -9.05
C ILE A 61 6.86 -13.51 -8.66
N LYS A 62 7.62 -12.42 -8.54
CA LYS A 62 7.06 -11.10 -8.24
C LYS A 62 6.13 -10.59 -9.33
N LEU A 63 6.46 -10.83 -10.59
CA LEU A 63 5.56 -10.53 -11.70
C LEU A 63 4.27 -11.36 -11.62
N ALA A 64 4.37 -12.65 -11.27
CA ALA A 64 3.20 -13.49 -11.08
C ALA A 64 2.35 -13.01 -9.90
N GLN A 65 2.94 -12.59 -8.78
CA GLN A 65 2.24 -11.97 -7.65
C GLN A 65 1.57 -10.65 -8.05
N PHE A 66 2.25 -9.80 -8.83
CA PHE A 66 1.68 -8.59 -9.38
C PHE A 66 0.49 -8.88 -10.28
N VAL A 67 0.59 -9.83 -11.20
CA VAL A 67 -0.52 -10.29 -12.06
C VAL A 67 -1.68 -10.80 -11.23
N ALA A 68 -1.43 -11.64 -10.21
CA ALA A 68 -2.46 -12.20 -9.34
C ALA A 68 -3.17 -11.15 -8.47
N SER A 69 -2.53 -10.01 -8.21
CA SER A 69 -3.11 -8.90 -7.43
C SER A 69 -3.91 -7.88 -8.26
N ARG A 70 -3.91 -8.03 -9.59
CA ARG A 70 -4.49 -7.04 -10.52
C ARG A 70 -5.52 -7.65 -11.48
N PRO A 71 -6.67 -8.16 -10.96
CA PRO A 71 -7.76 -8.67 -11.81
C PRO A 71 -8.43 -7.58 -12.66
N ASP A 72 -8.18 -6.32 -12.35
CA ASP A 72 -8.58 -5.15 -13.12
C ASP A 72 -7.81 -5.01 -14.44
N PHE A 73 -6.54 -5.46 -14.48
CA PHE A 73 -5.68 -5.36 -15.67
C PHE A 73 -5.51 -6.67 -16.42
N PHE A 74 -5.40 -7.79 -15.71
CA PHE A 74 -5.08 -9.08 -16.33
C PHE A 74 -6.32 -9.96 -16.51
N PRO A 75 -6.37 -10.80 -17.57
CA PRO A 75 -7.40 -11.81 -17.70
C PRO A 75 -7.44 -12.74 -16.48
N LEU A 76 -8.65 -13.11 -16.03
CA LEU A 76 -8.82 -13.99 -14.84
C LEU A 76 -8.01 -15.27 -14.93
N ALA A 77 -7.82 -15.85 -16.13
CA ALA A 77 -6.98 -17.03 -16.32
C ALA A 77 -5.53 -16.81 -15.83
N TYR A 78 -4.96 -15.60 -16.02
CA TYR A 78 -3.62 -15.28 -15.51
C TYR A 78 -3.63 -15.03 -14.01
N VAL A 79 -4.67 -14.36 -13.50
CA VAL A 79 -4.85 -14.14 -12.06
C VAL A 79 -4.91 -15.47 -11.32
N ASP A 80 -5.76 -16.39 -11.79
CA ASP A 80 -5.97 -17.71 -11.19
C ASP A 80 -4.71 -18.59 -11.26
N ALA A 81 -4.02 -18.60 -12.41
CA ALA A 81 -2.81 -19.39 -12.59
C ALA A 81 -1.62 -18.90 -11.74
N CYS A 82 -1.56 -17.59 -11.48
CA CYS A 82 -0.49 -16.96 -10.72
C CYS A 82 -0.77 -16.92 -9.20
N ALA A 83 -2.02 -17.02 -8.77
CA ALA A 83 -2.40 -16.96 -7.35
C ALA A 83 -1.64 -17.95 -6.44
N PRO A 84 -1.38 -19.23 -6.84
CA PRO A 84 -0.62 -20.16 -6.02
C PRO A 84 0.86 -19.80 -5.82
N LEU A 85 1.40 -18.86 -6.62
CA LEU A 85 2.82 -18.47 -6.54
C LEU A 85 3.10 -17.41 -5.46
N ARG A 86 2.10 -17.03 -4.66
CA ARG A 86 2.26 -16.01 -3.61
C ARG A 86 3.20 -16.49 -2.50
N ASP A 87 3.15 -17.79 -2.14
CA ASP A 87 3.80 -18.32 -0.94
C ASP A 87 4.76 -19.50 -1.22
N GLN A 88 5.15 -19.75 -2.47
CA GLN A 88 5.90 -20.95 -2.86
C GLN A 88 7.26 -20.64 -3.54
N ALA A 89 8.16 -20.00 -2.81
CA ALA A 89 9.56 -20.02 -3.21
C ALA A 89 10.24 -21.29 -2.68
N THR A 90 11.01 -21.99 -3.53
CA THR A 90 11.80 -23.15 -3.11
C THR A 90 13.15 -22.68 -2.57
N PRO A 91 13.54 -23.07 -1.34
CA PRO A 91 14.86 -22.73 -0.80
C PRO A 91 15.99 -23.22 -1.73
N ARG A 92 17.05 -22.44 -1.82
CA ARG A 92 18.30 -22.83 -2.48
C ARG A 92 19.15 -23.67 -1.54
N PRO A 93 20.05 -24.52 -2.07
CA PRO A 93 21.02 -25.27 -1.25
C PRO A 93 21.84 -24.33 -0.34
N PHE A 94 22.11 -24.75 0.88
CA PHE A 94 22.85 -23.95 1.86
C PHE A 94 24.24 -23.52 1.39
N THR A 95 24.89 -24.33 0.53
CA THR A 95 26.18 -23.99 -0.08
C THR A 95 26.15 -22.67 -0.85
N MET A 96 25.02 -22.32 -1.48
CA MET A 96 24.84 -21.03 -2.15
C MET A 96 24.67 -19.89 -1.12
N VAL A 97 23.98 -20.13 -0.03
CA VAL A 97 23.84 -19.18 1.09
C VAL A 97 25.21 -18.91 1.71
N GLN A 98 25.97 -19.97 1.99
CA GLN A 98 27.32 -19.86 2.56
C GLN A 98 28.24 -19.03 1.66
N HIS A 99 28.18 -19.21 0.34
CA HIS A 99 28.93 -18.39 -0.59
C HIS A 99 28.61 -16.89 -0.46
N VAL A 100 27.34 -16.52 -0.33
CA VAL A 100 26.93 -15.11 -0.13
C VAL A 100 27.41 -14.59 1.23
N LEU A 101 27.30 -15.39 2.28
CA LEU A 101 27.79 -15.03 3.62
C LEU A 101 29.31 -14.82 3.59
N ASP A 102 30.06 -15.71 2.96
CA ASP A 102 31.52 -15.60 2.86
C ASP A 102 31.95 -14.35 2.04
N GLN A 103 31.19 -14.01 1.01
CA GLN A 103 31.40 -12.73 0.30
C GLN A 103 31.08 -11.52 1.17
N ALA A 104 29.92 -11.52 1.83
CA ALA A 104 29.46 -10.40 2.65
C ALA A 104 30.35 -10.12 3.86
N TYR A 105 31.01 -11.16 4.40
CA TYR A 105 31.89 -11.07 5.58
C TYR A 105 33.37 -11.33 5.24
N GLU A 106 33.75 -11.30 3.96
CA GLU A 106 35.16 -11.48 3.51
C GLU A 106 35.78 -12.77 4.04
N GLY A 107 35.04 -13.88 4.04
CA GLY A 107 35.49 -15.17 4.57
C GLY A 107 35.49 -15.27 6.11
N ARG A 108 35.04 -14.23 6.83
CA ARG A 108 35.05 -14.17 8.29
C ARG A 108 33.65 -14.40 8.89
N THR A 109 32.81 -15.22 8.27
CA THR A 109 31.44 -15.53 8.73
C THR A 109 31.41 -16.05 10.17
N ASN A 110 32.41 -16.84 10.59
CA ASN A 110 32.55 -17.38 11.93
C ASN A 110 32.87 -16.34 13.02
N THR A 111 33.30 -15.12 12.68
CA THR A 111 33.47 -14.02 13.64
C THR A 111 32.14 -13.31 13.96
N HIS A 112 31.12 -13.52 13.15
CA HIS A 112 29.80 -12.95 13.34
C HIS A 112 28.81 -13.97 13.93
N PHE A 113 28.88 -15.22 13.46
CA PHE A 113 27.94 -16.27 13.85
C PHE A 113 28.66 -17.46 14.49
N GLN A 114 28.15 -17.90 15.62
CA GLN A 114 28.55 -19.16 16.24
C GLN A 114 28.02 -20.35 15.43
N ARG A 115 26.78 -20.23 14.93
CA ARG A 115 26.09 -21.25 14.17
C ARG A 115 25.02 -20.64 13.29
N ILE A 116 24.83 -21.18 12.09
CA ILE A 116 23.69 -20.92 11.20
C ILE A 116 23.08 -22.28 10.85
N GLU A 117 21.74 -22.42 10.97
CA GLU A 117 21.04 -23.63 10.55
C GLU A 117 21.02 -23.73 9.04
N GLU A 118 21.36 -24.90 8.50
CA GLU A 118 21.37 -25.13 7.06
C GLU A 118 19.98 -25.15 6.45
N THR A 119 18.98 -25.65 7.24
CA THR A 119 17.59 -25.67 6.82
C THR A 119 17.02 -24.25 6.89
N ALA A 120 16.51 -23.75 5.77
CA ALA A 120 15.84 -22.45 5.73
C ALA A 120 14.52 -22.50 6.50
N LEU A 121 14.26 -21.45 7.27
CA LEU A 121 12.96 -21.22 7.94
C LEU A 121 11.88 -20.86 6.92
N ALA A 122 12.26 -20.02 5.95
CA ALA A 122 11.39 -19.54 4.89
C ALA A 122 12.22 -19.21 3.64
N ALA A 123 11.59 -19.31 2.48
CA ALA A 123 12.14 -18.86 1.21
C ALA A 123 11.24 -17.78 0.63
N ALA A 124 11.86 -16.68 0.19
CA ALA A 124 11.22 -15.56 -0.49
C ALA A 124 11.62 -15.50 -1.97
N SER A 125 11.06 -14.57 -2.72
CA SER A 125 11.39 -14.40 -4.14
C SER A 125 12.87 -14.08 -4.38
N PHE A 126 13.49 -13.32 -3.47
CA PHE A 126 14.85 -12.78 -3.63
C PHE A 126 15.87 -13.31 -2.63
N GLY A 127 15.45 -14.15 -1.69
CA GLY A 127 16.33 -14.70 -0.68
C GLY A 127 15.65 -15.74 0.20
N GLN A 128 16.37 -16.18 1.21
CA GLN A 128 15.85 -17.11 2.21
C GLN A 128 16.31 -16.72 3.61
N VAL A 129 15.58 -17.17 4.61
CA VAL A 129 15.80 -16.82 6.02
C VAL A 129 16.25 -18.07 6.76
N HIS A 130 17.30 -17.92 7.57
CA HIS A 130 17.86 -18.96 8.40
C HIS A 130 17.83 -18.56 9.87
N ARG A 131 17.69 -19.53 10.76
CA ARG A 131 17.94 -19.36 12.18
C ARG A 131 19.45 -19.39 12.40
N ALA A 132 19.95 -18.46 13.23
CA ALA A 132 21.36 -18.41 13.57
C ALA A 132 21.58 -17.92 15.00
N TRP A 133 22.78 -18.17 15.52
CA TRP A 133 23.24 -17.65 16.79
C TRP A 133 24.49 -16.79 16.54
N LEU A 134 24.47 -15.59 17.06
CA LEU A 134 25.65 -14.72 17.07
C LEU A 134 26.72 -15.31 18.00
N THR A 135 27.94 -14.78 17.92
CA THR A 135 29.06 -15.23 18.76
C THR A 135 28.84 -15.02 20.24
N ASP A 136 27.95 -14.10 20.64
CA ASP A 136 27.51 -13.88 22.04
C ASP A 136 26.36 -14.80 22.46
N GLY A 137 25.90 -15.70 21.61
CA GLY A 137 24.79 -16.62 21.85
C GLY A 137 23.39 -16.04 21.54
N THR A 138 23.31 -14.79 21.09
CA THR A 138 22.02 -14.17 20.73
C THR A 138 21.38 -14.88 19.54
N LEU A 139 20.10 -15.30 19.69
CA LEU A 139 19.32 -15.94 18.62
C LEU A 139 18.81 -14.89 17.64
N VAL A 140 19.09 -15.08 16.35
CA VAL A 140 18.75 -14.16 15.28
C VAL A 140 18.14 -14.87 14.05
N ALA A 141 17.39 -14.11 13.26
CA ALA A 141 17.00 -14.48 11.91
C ALA A 141 17.96 -13.81 10.92
N VAL A 142 18.50 -14.60 9.98
CA VAL A 142 19.44 -14.15 8.96
C VAL A 142 18.78 -14.32 7.60
N LYS A 143 18.41 -13.22 6.97
CA LYS A 143 17.84 -13.16 5.61
C LYS A 143 19.00 -12.96 4.63
N VAL A 144 19.17 -13.87 3.69
CA VAL A 144 20.30 -13.89 2.75
C VAL A 144 19.78 -13.86 1.32
N GLN A 145 20.30 -12.96 0.50
CA GLN A 145 19.95 -12.86 -0.91
C GLN A 145 20.45 -14.04 -1.73
N TYR A 146 19.76 -14.34 -2.83
CA TYR A 146 20.29 -15.31 -3.79
C TYR A 146 21.42 -14.70 -4.62
N PRO A 147 22.54 -15.42 -4.82
CA PRO A 147 23.72 -14.86 -5.47
C PRO A 147 23.51 -14.51 -6.96
N GLU A 148 22.58 -15.18 -7.62
CA GLU A 148 22.24 -14.93 -9.02
C GLU A 148 21.28 -13.73 -9.23
N LEU A 149 20.83 -13.08 -8.15
CA LEU A 149 19.75 -12.11 -8.18
C LEU A 149 20.02 -10.90 -9.11
N PRO A 150 21.17 -10.20 -9.03
CA PRO A 150 21.39 -9.01 -9.84
C PRO A 150 21.32 -9.30 -11.35
N THR A 151 21.91 -10.42 -11.78
CA THR A 151 21.96 -10.82 -13.21
C THR A 151 20.61 -11.35 -13.70
N SER A 152 19.90 -12.13 -12.86
CA SER A 152 18.61 -12.69 -13.22
C SER A 152 17.52 -11.62 -13.29
N VAL A 153 17.50 -10.66 -12.36
CA VAL A 153 16.55 -9.53 -12.37
C VAL A 153 16.79 -8.63 -13.58
N ALA A 154 18.06 -8.32 -13.91
CA ALA A 154 18.38 -7.52 -15.08
C ALA A 154 17.89 -8.18 -16.38
N ALA A 155 18.07 -9.51 -16.52
CA ALA A 155 17.59 -10.25 -17.67
C ALA A 155 16.04 -10.27 -17.77
N ASP A 156 15.38 -10.49 -16.65
CA ASP A 156 13.91 -10.50 -16.59
C ASP A 156 13.33 -9.12 -16.93
N LEU A 157 13.90 -8.05 -16.37
CA LEU A 157 13.49 -6.66 -16.67
C LEU A 157 13.65 -6.34 -18.15
N TRP A 158 14.74 -6.83 -18.78
CA TRP A 158 14.93 -6.68 -20.22
C TRP A 158 13.84 -7.39 -21.02
N ILE A 159 13.50 -8.64 -20.65
CA ILE A 159 12.41 -9.42 -21.28
C ILE A 159 11.06 -8.72 -21.08
N VAL A 160 10.76 -8.25 -19.88
CA VAL A 160 9.53 -7.49 -19.56
C VAL A 160 9.44 -6.23 -20.42
N ARG A 161 10.54 -5.48 -20.54
CA ARG A 161 10.59 -4.28 -21.38
C ARG A 161 10.31 -4.59 -22.85
N LEU A 162 10.88 -5.69 -23.35
CA LEU A 162 10.63 -6.18 -24.70
C LEU A 162 9.17 -6.57 -24.87
N ALA A 163 8.60 -7.33 -23.92
CA ALA A 163 7.20 -7.72 -23.92
C ALA A 163 6.27 -6.50 -23.96
N LEU A 164 6.47 -5.53 -23.08
CA LEU A 164 5.66 -4.31 -23.04
C LEU A 164 5.75 -3.49 -24.33
N ARG A 165 6.91 -3.43 -24.98
CA ARG A 165 7.07 -2.79 -26.30
C ARG A 165 6.29 -3.51 -27.40
N LEU A 166 6.36 -4.83 -27.45
CA LEU A 166 5.64 -5.64 -28.45
C LEU A 166 4.11 -5.55 -28.24
N PHE A 167 3.66 -5.66 -27.00
CA PHE A 167 2.25 -5.55 -26.67
C PHE A 167 1.74 -4.11 -26.68
N GLY A 168 2.60 -3.11 -26.54
CA GLY A 168 2.25 -1.69 -26.57
C GLY A 168 1.55 -1.25 -27.85
N LEU A 169 1.86 -1.88 -28.99
CA LEU A 169 1.14 -1.68 -30.24
C LEU A 169 -0.33 -2.10 -30.15
N ALA A 170 -0.62 -3.06 -29.28
CA ALA A 170 -1.92 -3.67 -29.06
C ALA A 170 -2.70 -3.03 -27.90
N LEU A 171 -1.99 -2.48 -26.94
CA LEU A 171 -2.50 -1.91 -25.69
C LEU A 171 -2.42 -0.37 -25.73
N ARG A 172 -2.87 0.24 -26.86
CA ARG A 172 -2.91 1.70 -26.98
C ARG A 172 -3.74 2.32 -25.85
N GLY A 173 -3.17 3.32 -25.17
CA GLY A 173 -3.81 3.98 -24.03
C GLY A 173 -3.41 3.43 -22.65
N TRP A 174 -2.68 2.30 -22.59
CA TRP A 174 -2.18 1.77 -21.34
C TRP A 174 -0.88 2.48 -20.90
N PRO A 175 -0.69 2.77 -19.60
CA PRO A 175 0.51 3.45 -19.10
C PRO A 175 1.68 2.47 -18.93
N LEU A 176 2.10 1.80 -20.02
CA LEU A 176 3.07 0.70 -19.99
C LEU A 176 4.43 1.12 -19.43
N ASP A 177 4.87 2.34 -19.71
CA ASP A 177 6.11 2.88 -19.14
C ASP A 177 6.02 3.10 -17.62
N GLN A 178 4.83 3.42 -17.11
CA GLN A 178 4.63 3.52 -15.65
C GLN A 178 4.66 2.14 -15.00
N ILE A 179 3.99 1.15 -15.62
CA ILE A 179 4.01 -0.25 -15.16
C ILE A 179 5.44 -0.78 -15.15
N TYR A 180 6.23 -0.53 -16.21
CA TYR A 180 7.64 -0.95 -16.24
C TYR A 180 8.46 -0.31 -15.12
N ARG A 181 8.34 1.01 -14.96
CA ARG A 181 9.07 1.74 -13.89
C ARG A 181 8.67 1.26 -12.49
N GLU A 182 7.43 0.92 -12.29
CA GLU A 182 6.94 0.38 -11.02
C GLU A 182 7.56 -0.98 -10.72
N ILE A 183 7.55 -1.90 -11.71
CA ILE A 183 8.18 -3.22 -11.60
C ILE A 183 9.68 -3.09 -11.32
N GLU A 184 10.38 -2.24 -12.08
CA GLU A 184 11.82 -2.02 -11.92
C GLU A 184 12.14 -1.45 -10.52
N ARG A 185 11.41 -0.43 -10.08
CA ARG A 185 11.61 0.20 -8.78
C ARG A 185 11.36 -0.78 -7.63
N THR A 186 10.20 -1.43 -7.62
CA THR A 186 9.85 -2.41 -6.57
C THR A 186 10.88 -3.55 -6.53
N SER A 187 11.36 -4.00 -7.70
CA SER A 187 12.40 -5.04 -7.76
C SER A 187 13.72 -4.58 -7.18
N ARG A 188 14.09 -3.32 -7.31
CA ARG A 188 15.31 -2.74 -6.72
C ARG A 188 15.17 -2.53 -5.21
N GLU A 189 14.03 -2.02 -4.78
CA GLU A 189 13.75 -1.78 -3.36
C GLU A 189 13.79 -3.09 -2.55
N GLU A 190 13.22 -4.18 -3.07
CA GLU A 190 13.26 -5.50 -2.41
C GLU A 190 14.65 -6.17 -2.41
N GLN A 191 15.59 -5.69 -3.19
CA GLN A 191 16.97 -6.13 -3.16
C GLN A 191 17.82 -5.33 -2.16
N ASP A 192 17.28 -4.26 -1.58
CA ASP A 192 18.01 -3.38 -0.66
C ASP A 192 17.70 -3.75 0.78
N TYR A 193 18.47 -4.67 1.35
CA TYR A 193 18.30 -5.11 2.74
C TYR A 193 18.68 -4.03 3.78
N LEU A 194 19.50 -3.04 3.41
CA LEU A 194 19.76 -1.90 4.29
C LEU A 194 18.55 -0.99 4.36
N HIS A 195 17.84 -0.81 3.23
CA HIS A 195 16.57 -0.10 3.22
C HIS A 195 15.49 -0.84 4.04
N GLU A 196 15.38 -2.17 3.89
CA GLU A 196 14.46 -3.01 4.64
C GLU A 196 14.70 -2.89 6.17
N GLY A 197 15.96 -2.99 6.59
CA GLY A 197 16.33 -2.80 7.99
C GLY A 197 16.03 -1.40 8.53
N SER A 198 16.28 -0.37 7.72
CA SER A 198 15.98 1.03 8.08
C SER A 198 14.48 1.28 8.21
N ALA A 199 13.66 0.66 7.35
CA ALA A 199 12.21 0.71 7.40
C ALA A 199 11.66 0.04 8.67
N ALA A 200 12.21 -1.12 9.05
CA ALA A 200 11.89 -1.82 10.29
C ALA A 200 12.18 -0.95 11.51
N ASP A 201 13.38 -0.39 11.61
CA ASP A 201 13.79 0.48 12.73
C ASP A 201 12.95 1.76 12.81
N ARG A 202 12.57 2.34 11.68
CA ARG A 202 11.69 3.51 11.63
C ARG A 202 10.33 3.25 12.24
N LEU A 203 9.72 2.10 11.92
CA LEU A 203 8.36 1.77 12.36
C LEU A 203 8.31 1.16 13.75
N ARG A 204 9.37 0.47 14.19
CA ARG A 204 9.44 -0.27 15.45
C ARG A 204 8.94 0.51 16.67
N PRO A 205 9.42 1.74 16.98
CA PRO A 205 9.01 2.47 18.19
C PRO A 205 7.53 2.86 18.19
N GLY A 206 6.99 3.17 17.01
CA GLY A 206 5.60 3.55 16.84
C GLY A 206 4.65 2.37 16.97
N LEU A 207 4.95 1.26 16.30
CA LEU A 207 4.13 0.05 16.29
C LEU A 207 4.08 -0.64 17.65
N ALA A 208 5.17 -0.59 18.42
CA ALA A 208 5.23 -1.13 19.79
C ALA A 208 4.16 -0.52 20.70
N LYS A 209 3.75 0.73 20.48
CA LYS A 209 2.70 1.42 21.27
C LYS A 209 1.33 0.75 21.11
N PHE A 210 1.10 0.07 20.01
CA PHE A 210 -0.15 -0.64 19.71
C PHE A 210 -0.06 -2.13 20.03
N GLY A 211 1.11 -2.63 20.43
CA GLY A 211 1.33 -4.05 20.71
C GLY A 211 1.75 -4.87 19.48
N LEU A 212 2.12 -4.21 18.38
CA LEU A 212 2.75 -4.85 17.22
C LEU A 212 4.26 -4.71 17.33
N SER A 213 4.94 -5.84 17.54
CA SER A 213 6.39 -5.89 17.67
C SER A 213 7.04 -5.92 16.27
N VAL A 214 8.23 -5.33 16.19
CA VAL A 214 9.08 -5.38 15.00
C VAL A 214 10.46 -5.87 15.45
N PRO A 215 11.04 -6.89 14.79
CA PRO A 215 12.36 -7.40 15.15
C PRO A 215 13.42 -6.30 15.10
N ALA A 216 14.29 -6.26 16.12
CA ALA A 216 15.41 -5.33 16.15
C ALA A 216 16.47 -5.73 15.12
N VAL A 217 16.94 -4.78 14.32
CA VAL A 217 18.00 -5.02 13.33
C VAL A 217 19.35 -5.05 14.04
N GLN A 218 20.15 -6.07 13.74
CA GLN A 218 21.52 -6.24 14.23
C GLN A 218 22.51 -5.62 13.24
N TRP A 219 22.63 -4.29 13.25
CA TRP A 219 23.40 -3.52 12.27
C TRP A 219 24.88 -3.89 12.19
N ALA A 220 25.50 -4.29 13.31
CA ALA A 220 26.89 -4.75 13.34
C ALA A 220 27.11 -5.98 12.42
N HIS A 221 26.06 -6.77 12.22
CA HIS A 221 26.05 -8.00 11.43
C HIS A 221 25.31 -7.89 10.11
N THR A 222 24.57 -6.81 9.86
CA THR A 222 23.82 -6.58 8.60
C THR A 222 24.74 -6.05 7.49
N ARG A 223 24.52 -6.51 6.27
CA ARG A 223 25.24 -6.11 5.05
C ARG A 223 24.24 -5.91 3.90
N GLU A 224 24.66 -5.39 2.76
CA GLU A 224 23.79 -5.16 1.59
C GLU A 224 23.00 -6.41 1.16
N THR A 225 23.61 -7.59 1.26
CA THR A 225 23.03 -8.87 0.84
C THR A 225 22.60 -9.77 2.01
N VAL A 226 22.80 -9.33 3.25
CA VAL A 226 22.51 -10.11 4.46
C VAL A 226 21.84 -9.21 5.50
N LEU A 227 20.59 -9.46 5.83
CA LEU A 227 19.88 -8.76 6.90
C LEU A 227 19.79 -9.66 8.12
N VAL A 228 20.30 -9.16 9.25
CA VAL A 228 20.30 -9.85 10.54
C VAL A 228 19.36 -9.13 11.50
N MET A 229 18.37 -9.86 12.02
CA MET A 229 17.34 -9.32 12.90
C MET A 229 17.10 -10.21 14.12
N GLU A 230 16.52 -9.65 15.16
CA GLU A 230 15.96 -10.40 16.28
C GLU A 230 15.08 -11.53 15.77
N PHE A 231 15.18 -12.71 16.40
CA PHE A 231 14.36 -13.85 16.01
C PHE A 231 12.95 -13.72 16.61
N ALA A 232 11.95 -13.60 15.74
CA ALA A 232 10.56 -13.66 16.14
C ALA A 232 10.14 -15.13 16.29
N ASN A 233 9.94 -15.57 17.54
CA ASN A 233 9.37 -16.89 17.80
C ASN A 233 7.89 -16.95 17.41
N GLY A 234 7.36 -18.16 17.26
CA GLY A 234 5.94 -18.39 16.99
C GLY A 234 5.67 -18.94 15.61
N ILE A 235 4.42 -18.82 15.19
CA ILE A 235 3.93 -19.30 13.89
C ILE A 235 3.32 -18.13 13.11
N THR A 236 3.42 -18.18 11.80
CA THR A 236 2.78 -17.17 10.95
C THR A 236 1.26 -17.28 11.02
N LEU A 237 0.55 -16.18 10.86
CA LEU A 237 -0.91 -16.21 10.82
C LEU A 237 -1.46 -17.03 9.65
N SER A 238 -0.69 -17.19 8.57
CA SER A 238 -1.06 -18.09 7.46
C SER A 238 -1.05 -19.57 7.84
N GLN A 239 -0.30 -19.95 8.88
CA GLN A 239 -0.23 -21.31 9.42
C GLN A 239 -1.12 -21.50 10.65
N LEU A 240 -1.49 -20.41 11.30
CA LEU A 240 -2.34 -20.42 12.48
C LEU A 240 -3.78 -20.75 12.08
N ASN A 241 -4.41 -21.69 12.78
CA ASN A 241 -5.86 -21.83 12.71
C ASN A 241 -6.50 -20.80 13.69
N PRO A 242 -7.15 -19.76 13.22
CA PRO A 242 -7.70 -18.73 14.12
C PRO A 242 -8.72 -19.29 15.12
N SER A 243 -9.38 -20.41 14.82
CA SER A 243 -10.36 -21.05 15.71
C SER A 243 -9.74 -21.62 17.00
N THR A 244 -8.41 -21.79 17.04
CA THR A 244 -7.69 -22.23 18.25
C THR A 244 -7.48 -21.09 19.26
N LEU A 245 -7.69 -19.84 18.83
CA LEU A 245 -7.59 -18.68 19.71
C LEU A 245 -8.95 -18.30 20.27
N GLU A 246 -8.96 -17.78 21.50
CA GLU A 246 -10.14 -17.17 22.10
C GLU A 246 -10.63 -15.98 21.27
N THR A 247 -11.94 -15.75 21.28
CA THR A 247 -12.56 -14.64 20.51
C THR A 247 -12.00 -13.28 20.90
N ALA A 248 -11.72 -13.08 22.20
CA ALA A 248 -11.11 -11.85 22.70
C ALA A 248 -9.70 -11.63 22.12
N GLU A 249 -8.89 -12.69 22.04
CA GLU A 249 -7.54 -12.60 21.48
C GLU A 249 -7.56 -12.35 19.98
N ARG A 250 -8.42 -13.03 19.23
CA ARG A 250 -8.60 -12.76 17.79
C ARG A 250 -8.99 -11.30 17.54
N ARG A 251 -9.92 -10.77 18.35
CA ARG A 251 -10.31 -9.37 18.27
C ARG A 251 -9.15 -8.43 18.57
N ARG A 252 -8.37 -8.73 19.62
CA ARG A 252 -7.18 -7.95 19.98
C ARG A 252 -6.18 -7.88 18.84
N LEU A 253 -5.88 -9.01 18.17
CA LEU A 253 -4.95 -9.04 17.04
C LEU A 253 -5.43 -8.19 15.87
N ALA A 254 -6.73 -8.26 15.53
CA ALA A 254 -7.32 -7.42 14.50
C ALA A 254 -7.24 -5.93 14.87
N ASP A 255 -7.53 -5.59 16.13
CA ASP A 255 -7.46 -4.23 16.64
C ASP A 255 -6.03 -3.67 16.58
N VAL A 256 -5.01 -4.45 17.01
CA VAL A 256 -3.59 -4.11 16.93
C VAL A 256 -3.18 -3.83 15.48
N LEU A 257 -3.58 -4.67 14.55
CA LEU A 257 -3.22 -4.54 13.13
C LEU A 257 -3.82 -3.25 12.52
N ILE A 258 -5.09 -2.97 12.80
CA ILE A 258 -5.77 -1.78 12.29
C ILE A 258 -5.19 -0.51 12.90
N ASP A 259 -5.00 -0.47 14.23
CA ASP A 259 -4.46 0.70 14.91
C ASP A 259 -3.03 1.00 14.46
N SER A 260 -2.22 -0.05 14.28
CA SER A 260 -0.86 0.06 13.71
C SER A 260 -0.87 0.60 12.29
N PHE A 261 -1.81 0.15 11.45
CA PHE A 261 -1.90 0.61 10.08
C PHE A 261 -2.36 2.08 9.97
N LEU A 262 -3.35 2.45 10.76
CA LEU A 262 -3.80 3.84 10.85
C LEU A 262 -2.69 4.77 11.34
N PHE A 263 -1.90 4.34 12.32
CA PHE A 263 -0.72 5.07 12.79
C PHE A 263 0.31 5.25 11.66
N MET A 264 0.68 4.18 10.95
CA MET A 264 1.61 4.23 9.83
C MET A 264 1.15 5.22 8.75
N LEU A 265 -0.14 5.17 8.40
CA LEU A 265 -0.72 6.00 7.35
C LEU A 265 -0.88 7.47 7.78
N LEU A 266 -1.44 7.70 8.97
CA LEU A 266 -1.92 9.02 9.37
C LEU A 266 -0.95 9.82 10.25
N GLU A 267 0.00 9.16 10.92
CA GLU A 267 0.96 9.85 11.79
C GLU A 267 2.37 9.82 11.20
N GLU A 268 2.85 8.64 10.79
CA GLU A 268 4.19 8.49 10.23
C GLU A 268 4.28 8.94 8.76
N GLY A 269 3.18 8.86 8.00
CA GLY A 269 3.21 9.06 6.55
C GLY A 269 4.13 8.06 5.84
N PHE A 270 4.34 6.91 6.47
CA PHE A 270 5.17 5.81 5.98
C PHE A 270 4.51 4.49 6.40
N PHE A 271 4.15 3.66 5.44
CA PHE A 271 3.36 2.46 5.71
C PHE A 271 3.93 1.22 5.03
N HIS A 272 3.67 0.08 5.65
CA HIS A 272 3.94 -1.24 5.11
C HIS A 272 2.93 -1.56 4.01
N ALA A 273 3.42 -1.88 2.81
CA ALA A 273 2.57 -2.08 1.63
C ALA A 273 2.17 -3.55 1.39
N ASP A 274 2.70 -4.50 2.18
CA ASP A 274 2.46 -5.94 2.02
C ASP A 274 2.23 -6.69 3.35
N PRO A 275 1.29 -6.25 4.23
CA PRO A 275 1.04 -6.84 5.54
C PRO A 275 0.18 -8.13 5.44
N HIS A 276 0.63 -9.12 4.67
CA HIS A 276 -0.10 -10.39 4.53
C HIS A 276 0.14 -11.32 5.73
N ALA A 277 -0.71 -12.31 5.90
CA ALA A 277 -0.68 -13.25 7.03
C ALA A 277 0.66 -13.98 7.20
N GLY A 278 1.45 -14.16 6.13
CA GLY A 278 2.78 -14.76 6.18
C GLY A 278 3.85 -13.86 6.80
N ASN A 279 3.63 -12.53 6.82
CA ASN A 279 4.53 -11.54 7.44
C ASN A 279 4.15 -11.20 8.89
N LEU A 280 3.11 -11.85 9.41
CA LEU A 280 2.59 -11.65 10.76
C LEU A 280 2.83 -12.93 11.58
N ILE A 281 3.63 -12.85 12.66
CA ILE A 281 3.90 -13.98 13.55
C ILE A 281 3.17 -13.78 14.87
N TYR A 282 2.56 -14.85 15.37
CA TYR A 282 1.92 -14.91 16.68
C TYR A 282 2.67 -15.90 17.60
N ASP A 283 3.01 -15.44 18.79
CA ASP A 283 3.65 -16.20 19.83
C ASP A 283 3.05 -15.86 21.20
N GLN A 284 2.14 -16.70 21.71
CA GLN A 284 1.59 -16.62 23.07
C GLN A 284 1.21 -15.19 23.54
N GLY A 285 0.47 -14.47 22.71
CA GLY A 285 0.05 -13.10 22.98
C GLY A 285 0.98 -12.01 22.41
N LYS A 286 2.18 -12.35 21.98
CA LYS A 286 3.09 -11.43 21.27
C LYS A 286 2.79 -11.49 19.76
N PHE A 287 2.71 -10.32 19.14
CA PHE A 287 2.36 -10.17 17.74
C PHE A 287 3.46 -9.41 17.01
N TRP A 288 3.98 -9.98 15.91
CA TRP A 288 5.12 -9.45 15.19
C TRP A 288 4.79 -9.16 13.73
N LEU A 289 5.40 -8.14 13.20
CA LEU A 289 5.52 -7.87 11.76
C LEU A 289 7.00 -8.00 11.39
N ILE A 290 7.33 -8.88 10.42
CA ILE A 290 8.71 -9.38 10.21
C ILE A 290 9.37 -9.03 8.89
N ASP A 291 8.65 -8.60 7.86
CA ASP A 291 9.20 -8.27 6.53
C ASP A 291 8.88 -6.80 6.22
N PHE A 292 9.89 -6.01 5.85
CA PHE A 292 9.77 -4.58 5.54
C PHE A 292 10.30 -4.24 4.14
N GLY A 293 10.50 -5.25 3.30
CA GLY A 293 10.98 -5.08 1.93
C GLY A 293 10.03 -4.28 1.03
N MET A 294 8.76 -4.13 1.44
CA MET A 294 7.77 -3.40 0.68
C MET A 294 7.09 -2.32 1.54
N THR A 295 7.60 -1.11 1.44
CA THR A 295 7.08 0.06 2.17
C THR A 295 6.80 1.22 1.21
N SER A 296 6.01 2.18 1.64
CA SER A 296 5.71 3.37 0.85
C SER A 296 5.61 4.61 1.73
N SER A 297 6.10 5.73 1.19
CA SER A 297 5.98 7.05 1.82
C SER A 297 4.88 7.86 1.16
N ILE A 298 4.17 8.62 1.95
CA ILE A 298 3.24 9.65 1.49
C ILE A 298 3.63 11.00 2.07
N SER A 299 3.38 12.06 1.31
CA SER A 299 3.64 13.41 1.76
C SER A 299 2.69 13.84 2.89
N ARG A 300 3.06 14.88 3.65
CA ARG A 300 2.16 15.47 4.66
C ARG A 300 0.83 15.93 4.08
N LYS A 301 0.83 16.43 2.83
CA LYS A 301 -0.38 16.83 2.14
C LYS A 301 -1.29 15.63 1.87
N GLU A 302 -0.73 14.52 1.38
CA GLU A 302 -1.48 13.29 1.14
C GLU A 302 -1.99 12.67 2.45
N THR A 303 -1.19 12.66 3.51
CA THR A 303 -1.62 12.23 4.85
C THR A 303 -2.85 13.01 5.31
N GLU A 304 -2.87 14.32 5.12
CA GLU A 304 -4.01 15.17 5.47
C GLU A 304 -5.25 14.87 4.59
N LEU A 305 -5.05 14.61 3.30
CA LEU A 305 -6.13 14.21 2.41
C LEU A 305 -6.70 12.83 2.81
N TYR A 306 -5.87 11.86 3.21
CA TYR A 306 -6.36 10.59 3.74
C TYR A 306 -7.14 10.76 5.05
N ARG A 307 -6.75 11.68 5.94
CA ARG A 307 -7.54 12.02 7.12
C ARG A 307 -8.90 12.56 6.75
N ARG A 308 -8.95 13.55 5.83
CA ARG A 308 -10.21 14.09 5.32
C ARG A 308 -11.08 13.02 4.68
N PHE A 309 -10.47 12.07 3.94
CA PHE A 309 -11.18 10.94 3.37
C PHE A 309 -11.85 10.09 4.47
N LEU A 310 -11.13 9.78 5.54
CA LEU A 310 -11.66 9.02 6.68
C LEU A 310 -12.72 9.80 7.45
N ASP A 311 -12.61 11.13 7.59
CA ASP A 311 -13.66 11.96 8.16
C ASP A 311 -14.93 11.93 7.31
N ARG A 312 -14.83 12.05 5.97
CA ARG A 312 -15.98 11.90 5.06
C ARG A 312 -16.60 10.51 5.13
N LEU A 313 -15.75 9.47 5.26
CA LEU A 313 -16.20 8.09 5.45
C LEU A 313 -17.00 7.93 6.75
N ARG A 314 -16.54 8.52 7.87
CA ARG A 314 -17.25 8.54 9.14
C ARG A 314 -18.63 9.19 9.01
N ASP A 315 -18.68 10.32 8.32
CA ASP A 315 -19.88 11.14 8.17
C ASP A 315 -20.81 10.63 7.04
N ASN A 316 -20.46 9.49 6.40
CA ASN A 316 -21.14 8.90 5.23
C ASN A 316 -21.25 9.87 4.04
N ASP A 317 -20.35 10.86 3.95
CA ASP A 317 -20.30 11.84 2.87
C ASP A 317 -19.55 11.28 1.65
N THR A 318 -20.25 10.48 0.84
CA THR A 318 -19.69 9.85 -0.37
C THR A 318 -19.27 10.88 -1.42
N ASP A 319 -19.94 12.01 -1.50
CA ASP A 319 -19.59 13.09 -2.43
C ASP A 319 -18.27 13.75 -2.03
N GLY A 320 -18.11 14.05 -0.73
CA GLY A 320 -16.85 14.55 -0.18
C GLY A 320 -15.70 13.55 -0.31
N MET A 321 -15.96 12.23 -0.22
CA MET A 321 -14.94 11.20 -0.49
C MET A 321 -14.41 11.30 -1.92
N VAL A 322 -15.30 11.43 -2.93
CA VAL A 322 -14.89 11.57 -4.34
C VAL A 322 -14.08 12.86 -4.57
N ASP A 323 -14.48 13.96 -3.91
CA ASP A 323 -13.74 15.21 -4.00
C ASP A 323 -12.31 15.07 -3.45
N VAL A 324 -12.14 14.42 -2.30
CA VAL A 324 -10.82 14.14 -1.72
C VAL A 324 -9.98 13.20 -2.59
N LEU A 325 -10.58 12.18 -3.21
CA LEU A 325 -9.86 11.31 -4.15
C LEU A 325 -9.32 12.09 -5.36
N THR A 326 -10.12 13.06 -5.85
CA THR A 326 -9.66 13.97 -6.91
C THR A 326 -8.47 14.83 -6.45
N ASP A 327 -8.52 15.36 -5.21
CA ASP A 327 -7.43 16.14 -4.62
C ASP A 327 -6.17 15.29 -4.38
N LEU A 328 -6.32 13.97 -4.14
CA LEU A 328 -5.23 12.99 -4.08
C LEU A 328 -4.59 12.70 -5.44
N GLY A 329 -5.13 13.27 -6.52
CA GLY A 329 -4.56 13.13 -7.87
C GLY A 329 -5.18 12.01 -8.70
N TRP A 330 -6.35 11.50 -8.32
CA TRP A 330 -7.13 10.62 -9.17
C TRP A 330 -7.68 11.47 -10.33
N THR A 331 -6.98 11.44 -11.45
CA THR A 331 -7.43 12.20 -12.64
C THR A 331 -8.36 11.35 -13.49
N LEU A 332 -9.49 11.93 -13.82
CA LEU A 332 -10.51 11.33 -14.67
C LEU A 332 -10.64 12.22 -15.92
N PRO A 333 -9.95 11.92 -17.01
CA PRO A 333 -9.85 12.84 -18.16
C PRO A 333 -11.17 13.17 -18.85
N THR A 334 -12.19 12.31 -18.71
CA THR A 334 -13.45 12.40 -19.49
C THR A 334 -14.72 12.14 -18.68
N ALA A 335 -14.62 11.88 -17.37
CA ALA A 335 -15.79 11.52 -16.60
C ALA A 335 -16.49 12.75 -16.03
N ASP A 336 -17.79 12.81 -16.21
CA ASP A 336 -18.66 13.71 -15.47
C ASP A 336 -18.55 13.42 -13.97
N ARG A 337 -18.14 14.41 -13.19
CA ARG A 337 -17.96 14.31 -11.73
C ARG A 337 -19.25 13.88 -11.03
N ALA A 338 -20.41 14.23 -11.58
CA ALA A 338 -21.71 13.80 -11.05
C ALA A 338 -21.93 12.29 -11.23
N HIS A 339 -21.50 11.72 -12.35
CA HIS A 339 -21.58 10.28 -12.61
C HIS A 339 -20.68 9.48 -11.63
N LEU A 340 -19.48 9.99 -11.33
CA LEU A 340 -18.57 9.40 -10.33
C LEU A 340 -19.17 9.38 -8.94
N LYS A 341 -19.79 10.48 -8.53
CA LYS A 341 -20.46 10.58 -7.23
C LYS A 341 -21.62 9.59 -7.13
N GLY A 342 -22.40 9.43 -8.20
CA GLY A 342 -23.46 8.41 -8.26
C GLY A 342 -22.94 6.98 -8.10
N LEU A 343 -21.85 6.63 -8.79
CA LEU A 343 -21.22 5.31 -8.69
C LEU A 343 -20.55 5.07 -7.33
N ALA A 344 -19.89 6.09 -6.77
CA ALA A 344 -19.29 6.00 -5.44
C ALA A 344 -20.36 5.71 -4.37
N ARG A 345 -21.54 6.34 -4.48
CA ARG A 345 -22.69 6.05 -3.60
C ARG A 345 -23.15 4.59 -3.78
N GLU A 346 -23.35 4.14 -5.02
CA GLU A 346 -23.81 2.77 -5.28
C GLU A 346 -22.81 1.72 -4.74
N VAL A 347 -21.51 1.95 -4.90
CA VAL A 347 -20.45 1.08 -4.35
C VAL A 347 -20.45 1.14 -2.83
N TYR A 348 -20.52 2.34 -2.25
CA TYR A 348 -20.56 2.52 -0.80
C TYR A 348 -21.77 1.83 -0.17
N ASP A 349 -22.99 2.06 -0.70
CA ASP A 349 -24.21 1.44 -0.21
C ASP A 349 -24.15 -0.09 -0.33
N SER A 350 -23.56 -0.58 -1.44
CA SER A 350 -23.36 -2.01 -1.63
C SER A 350 -22.41 -2.61 -0.59
N LEU A 351 -21.35 -1.88 -0.20
CA LEU A 351 -20.37 -2.32 0.81
C LEU A 351 -20.90 -2.16 2.25
N ALA A 352 -21.65 -1.09 2.53
CA ALA A 352 -22.15 -0.78 3.87
C ALA A 352 -23.21 -1.78 4.35
N HIS A 353 -23.91 -2.45 3.43
CA HIS A 353 -24.99 -3.41 3.74
C HIS A 353 -24.60 -4.87 3.45
N LEU A 354 -23.29 -5.15 3.28
CA LEU A 354 -22.81 -6.50 3.05
C LEU A 354 -22.64 -7.28 4.36
N ASP A 355 -23.26 -8.44 4.42
CA ASP A 355 -22.87 -9.47 5.38
C ASP A 355 -21.62 -10.22 4.86
N PRO A 356 -20.46 -10.09 5.52
CA PRO A 356 -19.22 -10.68 5.06
C PRO A 356 -19.27 -12.20 4.92
N GLN A 357 -20.10 -12.90 5.72
CA GLN A 357 -20.20 -14.35 5.71
C GLN A 357 -20.93 -14.88 4.47
N THR A 358 -21.95 -14.13 4.02
CA THR A 358 -22.74 -14.50 2.84
C THR A 358 -22.14 -13.95 1.54
N PHE A 359 -21.19 -13.01 1.64
CA PHE A 359 -20.62 -12.30 0.50
C PHE A 359 -19.47 -13.07 -0.16
N LYS A 360 -18.57 -13.71 0.61
CA LYS A 360 -17.41 -14.45 0.08
C LYS A 360 -17.89 -15.64 -0.79
N GLY A 361 -17.53 -15.59 -2.08
CA GLY A 361 -17.98 -16.58 -3.08
C GLY A 361 -19.42 -16.41 -3.57
N SER A 362 -20.13 -15.38 -3.13
CA SER A 362 -21.51 -15.14 -3.54
C SER A 362 -21.61 -14.51 -4.93
N ARG A 363 -22.77 -14.70 -5.57
CA ARG A 363 -23.12 -14.02 -6.83
C ARG A 363 -23.01 -12.49 -6.70
N ARG A 364 -23.32 -11.92 -5.53
CA ARG A 364 -23.19 -10.49 -5.23
C ARG A 364 -21.75 -10.00 -5.26
N GLN A 365 -20.78 -10.79 -4.77
CA GLN A 365 -19.35 -10.46 -4.86
C GLN A 365 -18.91 -10.38 -6.33
N ALA A 366 -19.31 -11.35 -7.14
CA ALA A 366 -19.04 -11.36 -8.56
C ALA A 366 -19.70 -10.19 -9.30
N GLU A 367 -20.95 -9.85 -8.94
CA GLU A 367 -21.69 -8.72 -9.50
C GLU A 367 -21.06 -7.37 -9.11
N LEU A 368 -20.67 -7.18 -7.85
CA LEU A 368 -19.97 -5.96 -7.41
C LEU A 368 -18.59 -5.84 -8.05
N GLY A 369 -17.82 -6.93 -8.09
CA GLY A 369 -16.54 -6.97 -8.78
C GLY A 369 -16.68 -6.68 -10.28
N ALA A 370 -17.72 -7.19 -10.93
CA ALA A 370 -18.04 -6.90 -12.33
C ALA A 370 -18.42 -5.43 -12.54
N LYS A 371 -19.23 -4.84 -11.64
CA LYS A 371 -19.60 -3.41 -11.67
C LYS A 371 -18.37 -2.51 -11.50
N ILE A 372 -17.52 -2.80 -10.50
CA ILE A 372 -16.26 -2.06 -10.27
C ILE A 372 -15.34 -2.21 -11.49
N SER A 373 -15.18 -3.43 -12.02
CA SER A 373 -14.34 -3.68 -13.20
C SER A 373 -14.91 -3.05 -14.47
N GLU A 374 -16.24 -2.98 -14.60
CA GLU A 374 -16.88 -2.29 -15.72
C GLU A 374 -16.76 -0.78 -15.58
N PHE A 375 -16.88 -0.25 -14.36
CA PHE A 375 -16.62 1.14 -14.03
C PHE A 375 -15.17 1.53 -14.38
N LEU A 376 -14.18 0.76 -13.91
CA LEU A 376 -12.77 1.01 -14.22
C LEU A 376 -12.47 0.90 -15.73
N ARG A 377 -13.14 0.00 -16.44
CA ARG A 377 -13.00 -0.15 -17.90
C ARG A 377 -13.67 0.97 -18.72
N ARG A 378 -14.75 1.56 -18.22
CA ARG A 378 -15.41 2.70 -18.87
C ARG A 378 -14.65 3.99 -18.67
N MET A 379 -13.78 4.04 -17.67
CA MET A 379 -12.93 5.18 -17.37
C MET A 379 -11.58 5.05 -18.08
N ASP A 380 -11.58 5.16 -19.42
CA ASP A 380 -10.35 5.27 -20.20
C ASP A 380 -9.53 6.47 -19.71
N GLY A 381 -8.33 6.18 -19.16
CA GLY A 381 -7.38 7.20 -18.77
C GLY A 381 -7.35 7.60 -17.29
N ILE A 382 -7.92 6.79 -16.36
CA ILE A 382 -7.67 7.01 -14.92
C ILE A 382 -6.18 6.80 -14.64
N VAL A 383 -5.57 7.82 -14.07
CA VAL A 383 -4.23 7.70 -13.49
C VAL A 383 -4.39 7.67 -11.96
N PHE A 384 -4.00 6.56 -11.35
CA PHE A 384 -3.91 6.44 -9.90
C PHE A 384 -2.49 6.81 -9.45
N PRO A 385 -2.34 7.69 -8.44
CA PRO A 385 -1.05 7.86 -7.80
C PRO A 385 -0.54 6.51 -7.27
N GLN A 386 0.76 6.26 -7.39
CA GLN A 386 1.35 4.98 -7.04
C GLN A 386 1.10 4.57 -5.58
N HIS A 387 1.24 5.52 -4.64
CA HIS A 387 0.97 5.27 -3.23
C HIS A 387 -0.46 4.80 -2.98
N THR A 388 -1.43 5.23 -3.80
CA THR A 388 -2.83 4.78 -3.70
C THR A 388 -2.98 3.31 -4.06
N VAL A 389 -2.25 2.83 -5.08
CA VAL A 389 -2.27 1.41 -5.47
C VAL A 389 -1.69 0.54 -4.36
N LEU A 390 -0.54 0.95 -3.80
CA LEU A 390 0.09 0.25 -2.69
C LEU A 390 -0.78 0.29 -1.42
N LEU A 391 -1.42 1.42 -1.14
CA LEU A 391 -2.35 1.56 -0.03
C LEU A 391 -3.58 0.64 -0.19
N SER A 392 -4.16 0.60 -1.38
CA SER A 392 -5.28 -0.30 -1.70
C SER A 392 -4.90 -1.77 -1.49
N ARG A 393 -3.69 -2.17 -1.93
CA ARG A 393 -3.15 -3.51 -1.68
C ARG A 393 -3.01 -3.79 -0.18
N ALA A 394 -2.36 -2.90 0.56
CA ALA A 394 -2.17 -3.06 2.01
C ALA A 394 -3.51 -3.18 2.74
N THR A 395 -4.47 -2.30 2.40
CA THR A 395 -5.82 -2.32 2.97
C THR A 395 -6.54 -3.64 2.71
N SER A 396 -6.48 -4.16 1.46
CA SER A 396 -7.10 -5.45 1.11
C SER A 396 -6.46 -6.64 1.84
N LEU A 397 -5.15 -6.61 2.05
CA LEU A 397 -4.45 -7.66 2.81
C LEU A 397 -4.83 -7.63 4.29
N ILE A 398 -4.87 -6.45 4.89
CA ILE A 398 -5.33 -6.26 6.28
C ILE A 398 -6.77 -6.70 6.44
N GLU A 399 -7.65 -6.33 5.51
CA GLU A 399 -9.04 -6.80 5.49
C GLU A 399 -9.11 -8.32 5.48
N GLY A 400 -8.34 -8.98 4.59
CA GLY A 400 -8.26 -10.44 4.53
C GLY A 400 -7.88 -11.07 5.87
N VAL A 401 -6.83 -10.56 6.52
CA VAL A 401 -6.38 -11.03 7.85
C VAL A 401 -7.44 -10.77 8.91
N CYS A 402 -8.03 -9.57 8.93
CA CYS A 402 -9.07 -9.23 9.91
C CYS A 402 -10.34 -10.10 9.74
N MET A 403 -10.75 -10.41 8.51
CA MET A 403 -11.89 -11.29 8.26
C MET A 403 -11.65 -12.74 8.69
N GLU A 404 -10.40 -13.22 8.65
CA GLU A 404 -10.03 -14.53 9.19
C GLU A 404 -10.01 -14.54 10.73
N LEU A 405 -9.52 -13.46 11.34
CA LEU A 405 -9.47 -13.31 12.80
C LEU A 405 -10.86 -13.08 13.40
N VAL A 406 -11.68 -12.21 12.80
CA VAL A 406 -12.99 -11.79 13.31
C VAL A 406 -14.06 -11.95 12.22
N PRO A 407 -14.48 -13.20 11.93
CA PRO A 407 -15.51 -13.45 10.93
C PRO A 407 -16.82 -12.70 11.26
N GLY A 408 -17.45 -12.13 10.23
CA GLY A 408 -18.71 -11.41 10.38
C GLY A 408 -18.59 -9.89 10.52
N ASN A 409 -17.34 -9.35 10.65
CA ASN A 409 -17.10 -7.92 10.60
C ASN A 409 -16.39 -7.56 9.29
N ASN A 410 -16.80 -6.47 8.65
CA ASN A 410 -16.05 -5.88 7.54
C ASN A 410 -15.01 -4.88 8.08
N LEU A 411 -14.07 -4.45 7.22
CA LEU A 411 -13.04 -3.51 7.62
C LEU A 411 -13.62 -2.17 8.10
N LEU A 412 -14.73 -1.71 7.52
CA LEU A 412 -15.40 -0.47 7.92
C LEU A 412 -15.93 -0.56 9.35
N ASP A 413 -16.52 -1.70 9.75
CA ASP A 413 -17.00 -1.93 11.11
C ASP A 413 -15.88 -1.88 12.14
N LEU A 414 -14.69 -2.31 11.74
CA LEU A 414 -13.50 -2.30 12.58
C LEU A 414 -12.83 -0.92 12.63
N VAL A 415 -12.87 -0.15 11.56
CA VAL A 415 -12.23 1.19 11.46
C VAL A 415 -13.12 2.29 12.06
N ARG A 416 -14.45 2.27 11.84
CA ARG A 416 -15.40 3.31 12.29
C ARG A 416 -15.25 3.74 13.75
N PRO A 417 -15.14 2.84 14.74
CA PRO A 417 -14.99 3.24 16.15
C PRO A 417 -13.73 4.05 16.45
N ARG A 418 -12.73 3.96 15.56
CA ARG A 418 -11.43 4.64 15.67
C ARG A 418 -11.45 6.04 15.08
N LEU A 419 -12.31 6.26 14.08
CA LEU A 419 -12.39 7.55 13.38
C LEU A 419 -12.74 8.70 14.33
N GLY A 420 -13.58 8.44 15.36
CA GLY A 420 -13.89 9.41 16.40
C GLY A 420 -12.73 9.78 17.33
N LYS A 421 -11.75 8.86 17.51
CA LYS A 421 -10.56 9.08 18.35
C LYS A 421 -9.44 9.80 17.60
N LEU A 422 -9.40 9.69 16.26
CA LEU A 422 -8.39 10.33 15.41
C LEU A 422 -8.58 11.85 15.32
N SER A 423 -9.77 12.36 15.65
CA SER A 423 -10.09 13.80 15.76
C SER A 423 -9.68 14.39 17.12
N THR A 424 -8.48 14.05 17.63
CA THR A 424 -7.99 14.62 18.88
C THR A 424 -7.77 16.13 18.75
N LEU A 425 -7.84 16.86 19.87
CA LEU A 425 -7.69 18.33 20.02
C LEU A 425 -6.53 18.91 19.17
N ARG A 426 -5.43 18.16 19.01
CA ARG A 426 -4.27 18.52 18.18
C ARG A 426 -4.58 18.48 16.67
N GLY A 427 -5.41 17.54 16.22
CA GLY A 427 -5.90 17.45 14.84
C GLY A 427 -6.87 18.60 14.52
N GLN A 428 -7.80 18.88 15.43
CA GLN A 428 -8.79 19.96 15.28
C GLN A 428 -8.13 21.34 15.30
N LEU A 429 -7.15 21.59 16.20
CA LEU A 429 -6.38 22.84 16.21
C LEU A 429 -5.53 22.99 14.93
N ARG A 430 -4.95 21.92 14.43
CA ARG A 430 -4.15 21.93 13.20
C ARG A 430 -5.03 22.11 11.96
N ASN A 431 -6.23 21.53 11.94
CA ASN A 431 -7.20 21.71 10.86
C ASN A 431 -7.76 23.14 10.87
N LEU A 432 -8.09 23.68 12.03
CA LEU A 432 -8.47 25.10 12.19
C LEU A 432 -7.38 26.05 11.72
N LEU A 433 -6.11 25.76 12.03
CA LEU A 433 -4.96 26.58 11.57
C LEU A 433 -4.70 26.38 10.07
N ALA A 434 -4.93 25.22 9.50
CA ALA A 434 -4.80 24.95 8.06
C ALA A 434 -5.93 25.63 7.28
N ASP A 435 -7.18 25.52 7.74
CA ASP A 435 -8.34 26.19 7.15
C ASP A 435 -8.24 27.71 7.27
N ALA A 436 -7.75 28.22 8.42
CA ALA A 436 -7.42 29.64 8.57
C ALA A 436 -6.32 30.10 7.59
N LYS A 437 -5.32 29.24 7.32
CA LYS A 437 -4.23 29.53 6.38
C LYS A 437 -4.68 29.45 4.92
N GLU A 438 -5.60 28.57 4.56
CA GLU A 438 -6.20 28.52 3.21
C GLU A 438 -7.16 29.71 3.02
N THR A 439 -7.99 30.00 4.01
CA THR A 439 -8.84 31.19 4.02
C THR A 439 -7.99 32.47 3.92
N TRP A 440 -6.89 32.54 4.67
CA TRP A 440 -5.92 33.64 4.56
C TRP A 440 -5.24 33.75 3.18
N LYS A 441 -4.93 32.62 2.53
CA LYS A 441 -4.41 32.61 1.15
C LYS A 441 -5.45 33.08 0.13
N ALA A 442 -6.70 32.69 0.30
CA ALA A 442 -7.82 33.19 -0.52
C ALA A 442 -8.03 34.69 -0.33
N TYR A 443 -7.87 35.19 0.91
CA TYR A 443 -7.92 36.63 1.20
C TYR A 443 -6.68 37.40 0.76
N ARG A 444 -5.50 36.78 0.61
CA ARG A 444 -4.30 37.44 0.05
C ARG A 444 -4.45 37.85 -1.41
N GLY A 445 -5.35 37.27 -2.17
CA GLY A 445 -5.70 37.75 -3.53
C GLY A 445 -6.73 38.85 -3.58
N LEU A 446 -7.28 39.25 -2.42
CA LEU A 446 -8.21 40.40 -2.30
C LEU A 446 -7.54 41.80 -2.18
N PRO A 447 -6.27 41.96 -1.68
CA PRO A 447 -5.68 43.27 -1.53
C PRO A 447 -5.61 44.05 -2.83
N GLU A 448 -5.27 43.44 -3.96
CA GLU A 448 -5.20 44.14 -5.26
C GLU A 448 -6.55 44.69 -5.75
N LYS A 449 -7.65 44.00 -5.42
CA LYS A 449 -9.01 44.48 -5.74
C LYS A 449 -9.53 45.50 -4.71
N ILE A 450 -9.11 45.37 -3.47
CA ILE A 450 -9.48 46.33 -2.39
C ILE A 450 -8.62 47.59 -2.48
N ASP A 451 -7.33 47.49 -2.76
CA ASP A 451 -6.46 48.64 -3.01
C ASP A 451 -6.93 49.47 -4.24
N ALA A 452 -7.43 48.82 -5.26
CA ALA A 452 -8.05 49.50 -6.41
C ALA A 452 -9.39 50.19 -6.06
N LEU A 453 -10.11 49.71 -5.04
CA LEU A 453 -11.33 50.33 -4.51
C LEU A 453 -11.03 51.38 -3.45
N LEU A 454 -9.98 51.21 -2.63
CA LEU A 454 -9.59 52.15 -1.56
C LEU A 454 -8.74 53.30 -2.09
N ALA A 455 -8.03 53.14 -3.21
CA ALA A 455 -7.35 54.25 -3.89
C ALA A 455 -8.32 55.38 -4.36
N ARG A 456 -9.61 55.17 -4.26
CA ARG A 456 -10.64 56.18 -4.56
C ARG A 456 -11.19 56.94 -3.34
N ARG A 457 -10.88 56.55 -2.09
CA ARG A 457 -11.21 57.34 -0.89
C ARG A 457 -10.28 56.99 0.27
N ALA A 458 -9.46 57.97 0.69
CA ALA A 458 -8.69 57.87 1.93
C ALA A 458 -9.65 57.88 3.15
N VAL A 459 -9.84 56.67 3.75
CA VAL A 459 -10.45 56.53 5.05
C VAL A 459 -9.62 55.52 5.81
N ASP A 460 -9.02 55.95 6.93
CA ASP A 460 -8.34 55.06 7.89
C ASP A 460 -9.33 54.13 8.53
N PHE A 461 -9.40 52.88 8.04
CA PHE A 461 -10.24 51.84 8.61
C PHE A 461 -9.41 50.98 9.56
N PRO A 462 -9.81 50.82 10.83
CA PRO A 462 -9.08 49.98 11.80
C PRO A 462 -9.35 48.47 11.53
N LEU A 463 -8.51 47.87 10.68
CA LEU A 463 -8.65 46.46 10.27
C LEU A 463 -8.54 45.47 11.44
N LEU A 464 -7.73 45.73 12.46
CA LEU A 464 -7.54 44.87 13.63
C LEU A 464 -8.79 44.67 14.49
N PRO A 465 -9.57 45.74 14.85
CA PRO A 465 -10.82 45.53 15.58
C PRO A 465 -11.90 44.78 14.79
N ILE A 466 -11.95 44.95 13.48
CA ILE A 466 -12.92 44.26 12.61
C ILE A 466 -12.57 42.77 12.51
N MET A 467 -11.29 42.42 12.35
CA MET A 467 -10.83 41.03 12.37
C MET A 467 -11.10 40.37 13.73
N GLY A 468 -10.86 41.10 14.83
CA GLY A 468 -11.17 40.58 16.17
C GLY A 468 -12.67 40.33 16.38
N ALA A 469 -13.52 41.23 15.86
CA ALA A 469 -14.97 41.06 15.92
C ALA A 469 -15.48 39.87 15.08
N LEU A 470 -14.93 39.69 13.87
CA LEU A 470 -15.28 38.55 13.00
C LEU A 470 -14.83 37.21 13.59
N LEU A 471 -13.64 37.18 14.21
CA LEU A 471 -13.13 35.99 14.90
C LEU A 471 -13.97 35.67 16.14
N LEU A 472 -14.40 36.70 16.88
CA LEU A 472 -15.29 36.56 18.02
C LEU A 472 -16.70 36.04 17.61
N ILE A 473 -17.24 36.51 16.49
CA ILE A 473 -18.49 36.01 15.93
C ILE A 473 -18.37 34.54 15.52
N ALA A 474 -17.27 34.16 14.88
CA ALA A 474 -17.00 32.77 14.51
C ALA A 474 -16.89 31.85 15.74
N VAL A 475 -16.22 32.29 16.80
CA VAL A 475 -16.11 31.57 18.07
C VAL A 475 -17.45 31.47 18.82
N LEU A 476 -18.30 32.49 18.70
CA LEU A 476 -19.64 32.48 19.31
C LEU A 476 -20.63 31.54 18.58
N GLN A 477 -20.35 31.11 17.37
CA GLN A 477 -21.13 30.13 16.63
C GLN A 477 -20.75 28.67 16.92
N LEU A 478 -19.68 28.43 17.70
CA LEU A 478 -19.29 27.08 18.16
C LEU A 478 -20.18 26.66 19.33
N ASP A 479 -20.54 25.39 19.39
CA ASP A 479 -21.37 24.81 20.46
C ASP A 479 -20.72 24.94 21.84
N ALA A 480 -21.55 25.03 22.89
CA ALA A 480 -21.13 25.32 24.26
C ALA A 480 -20.32 24.18 24.89
N SER A 481 -19.02 24.14 24.58
CA SER A 481 -18.04 23.18 25.13
C SER A 481 -16.88 23.96 25.81
N SER A 482 -16.06 23.25 26.60
CA SER A 482 -14.84 23.81 27.20
C SER A 482 -13.89 24.46 26.18
N GLU A 483 -13.98 24.03 24.92
CA GLU A 483 -13.21 24.55 23.79
C GLU A 483 -13.59 25.99 23.43
N ARG A 484 -14.87 26.34 23.55
CA ARG A 484 -15.38 27.70 23.33
C ARG A 484 -14.77 28.69 24.30
N THR A 485 -14.64 28.29 25.56
CA THR A 485 -14.04 29.13 26.61
C THR A 485 -12.56 29.41 26.31
N ILE A 486 -11.80 28.40 25.90
CA ILE A 486 -10.38 28.57 25.54
C ILE A 486 -10.22 29.44 24.28
N ALA A 487 -11.04 29.23 23.26
CA ALA A 487 -11.01 30.04 22.04
C ALA A 487 -11.35 31.50 22.30
N VAL A 488 -12.31 31.80 23.18
CA VAL A 488 -12.65 33.18 23.61
C VAL A 488 -11.47 33.86 24.32
N TRP A 489 -10.79 33.14 25.22
CA TRP A 489 -9.60 33.67 25.92
C TRP A 489 -8.44 33.95 24.99
N ILE A 490 -8.15 33.06 24.04
CA ILE A 490 -7.08 33.25 23.05
C ILE A 490 -7.41 34.46 22.14
N THR A 491 -8.66 34.56 21.70
CA THR A 491 -9.11 35.66 20.84
C THR A 491 -9.06 37.00 21.59
N GLY A 492 -9.49 37.03 22.84
CA GLY A 492 -9.42 38.21 23.72
C GLY A 492 -7.96 38.66 23.94
N ALA A 493 -7.04 37.71 24.19
CA ALA A 493 -5.62 38.01 24.36
C ALA A 493 -5.00 38.61 23.07
N LEU A 494 -5.33 38.08 21.89
CA LEU A 494 -4.85 38.58 20.61
C LEU A 494 -5.36 40.02 20.31
N VAL A 495 -6.62 40.30 20.64
CA VAL A 495 -7.20 41.65 20.51
C VAL A 495 -6.51 42.65 21.46
N ILE A 496 -6.27 42.26 22.72
CA ILE A 496 -5.57 43.06 23.71
C ILE A 496 -4.13 43.37 23.26
N VAL A 497 -3.40 42.35 22.80
CA VAL A 497 -2.03 42.51 22.26
C VAL A 497 -2.00 43.43 21.04
N GLY A 498 -3.04 43.35 20.18
CA GLY A 498 -3.19 44.26 19.04
C GLY A 498 -3.51 45.68 19.41
N LEU A 499 -4.25 45.91 20.52
CA LEU A 499 -4.57 47.26 21.04
C LEU A 499 -3.38 47.89 21.82
N LEU A 500 -2.54 47.09 22.49
CA LEU A 500 -1.38 47.55 23.23
C LEU A 500 -0.16 47.84 22.34
N ARG A 501 -0.16 47.48 21.07
CA ARG A 501 0.88 47.81 20.08
C ARG A 501 0.63 49.13 19.31
N ARG A 502 -0.38 49.86 19.65
CA ARG A 502 -0.58 51.27 19.27
C ARG A 502 -0.12 52.18 20.39
#